data_b9139cbb64e1bd67f603cd17d2e83c49
#
_entry.id   b9139cbb64e1bd67f603cd17d2e83c49
#
_cell.length_a   1.000
_cell.length_b   1.000
_cell.length_c   1.000
_cell.angle_alpha   90.00
_cell.angle_beta   90.00
_cell.angle_gamma   90.00
#
_symmetry.space_group_name_H-M   'P 1'
#
loop_
_entity.id
_entity.type
_entity.pdbx_description
1 polymer ?
#
loop_
_entity_poly.entity_id
_entity_poly.type
_entity_poly.pdbx_seq_one_letter_code
_entity_poly.pdbx_strand_id
1 'polypeptide(L)'
;MKISLSKDLHLPADAVTQKQAFLGMSGSGKTYGAGVFVEGLLSMGAQVVVLDVVGNWYGLRIAAKGSGDGFKIPVFGGDHGDIPLEPGGGAVIADAVVDYGISCVLDLHLFRKNQRKQFMTDFAEQLFHRKKSSKSPLHVVLEECQMYIPQKTFKGEERMLGAMEDLCKLGRNYGIGYSLISQRPQAVNKDVVNQTGTVYAFRMTGPQERKVMEGWLSEQTGSVGADMLESLPFLENGECWAWSPQWLKVFKRVRIAKKQTFDASATPVFGAKVEKSRTLAPVDL
;
A
#
# COMPACT_ATOMS: atom_id res chain seq x y z
N MET A 1 -8.56 -19.53 5.70
CA MET A 1 -8.06 -18.90 4.44
C MET A 1 -6.66 -18.37 4.69
N LYS A 2 -5.78 -18.38 3.69
CA LYS A 2 -4.39 -17.87 3.79
C LYS A 2 -4.06 -17.10 2.52
N ILE A 3 -3.30 -16.02 2.66
CA ILE A 3 -2.77 -15.25 1.54
C ILE A 3 -1.41 -15.84 1.17
N SER A 4 -1.23 -16.30 -0.05
CA SER A 4 0.06 -16.80 -0.55
C SER A 4 0.89 -15.67 -1.13
N LEU A 5 1.72 -15.04 -0.30
CA LEU A 5 2.58 -13.94 -0.75
C LEU A 5 3.80 -14.46 -1.54
N SER A 6 4.27 -15.66 -1.20
CA SER A 6 5.28 -16.42 -1.96
C SER A 6 5.00 -17.91 -1.84
N LYS A 7 5.82 -18.75 -2.53
CA LYS A 7 5.75 -20.20 -2.39
C LYS A 7 5.86 -20.65 -0.93
N ASP A 8 6.67 -19.95 -0.13
CA ASP A 8 7.03 -20.36 1.22
C ASP A 8 6.58 -19.37 2.30
N LEU A 9 5.82 -18.34 1.93
CA LEU A 9 5.28 -17.35 2.86
C LEU A 9 3.78 -17.18 2.67
N HIS A 10 3.05 -17.66 3.67
CA HIS A 10 1.60 -17.57 3.72
C HIS A 10 1.17 -16.74 4.93
N LEU A 11 0.28 -15.79 4.70
CA LEU A 11 -0.23 -14.90 5.74
C LEU A 11 -1.63 -15.38 6.18
N PRO A 12 -1.91 -15.39 7.49
CA PRO A 12 -3.23 -15.73 7.99
C PRO A 12 -4.25 -14.61 7.73
N ALA A 13 -5.53 -14.88 7.94
CA ALA A 13 -6.62 -13.95 7.61
C ALA A 13 -6.59 -12.65 8.42
N ASP A 14 -6.00 -12.66 9.64
CA ASP A 14 -5.84 -11.46 10.45
C ASP A 14 -4.82 -10.44 9.86
N ALA A 15 -4.19 -10.78 8.73
CA ALA A 15 -3.37 -9.87 7.93
C ALA A 15 -4.12 -8.57 7.57
N VAL A 16 -5.46 -8.63 7.47
CA VAL A 16 -6.30 -7.45 7.19
C VAL A 16 -6.11 -6.32 8.19
N THR A 17 -5.85 -6.63 9.47
CA THR A 17 -5.64 -5.61 10.52
C THR A 17 -4.18 -5.41 10.91
N GLN A 18 -3.25 -6.03 10.19
CA GLN A 18 -1.83 -5.86 10.47
C GLN A 18 -1.25 -4.58 9.84
N LYS A 19 -0.17 -4.10 10.44
CA LYS A 19 0.60 -2.94 9.98
C LYS A 19 1.81 -3.44 9.21
N GLN A 20 1.88 -3.16 7.91
CA GLN A 20 2.90 -3.69 7.01
C GLN A 20 3.60 -2.57 6.22
N ALA A 21 4.83 -2.81 5.78
CA ALA A 21 5.56 -1.92 4.89
C ALA A 21 6.22 -2.69 3.74
N PHE A 22 6.07 -2.17 2.54
CA PHE A 22 6.73 -2.63 1.30
C PHE A 22 7.70 -1.54 0.87
N LEU A 23 8.98 -1.76 1.10
CA LEU A 23 10.02 -0.75 0.95
C LEU A 23 11.06 -1.19 -0.07
N GLY A 24 11.50 -0.29 -0.93
CA GLY A 24 12.50 -0.58 -1.95
C GLY A 24 12.55 0.46 -3.04
N MET A 25 13.62 0.47 -3.82
CA MET A 25 13.79 1.42 -4.93
C MET A 25 12.73 1.23 -6.03
N SER A 26 12.61 2.20 -6.92
CA SER A 26 11.75 2.09 -8.10
C SER A 26 12.12 0.86 -8.94
N GLY A 27 11.12 0.14 -9.46
CA GLY A 27 11.32 -1.05 -10.27
C GLY A 27 11.80 -2.30 -9.51
N SER A 28 11.85 -2.29 -8.16
CA SER A 28 12.24 -3.45 -7.37
C SER A 28 11.12 -4.49 -7.15
N GLY A 29 9.87 -4.14 -7.47
CA GLY A 29 8.70 -5.00 -7.29
C GLY A 29 7.90 -4.75 -6.01
N LYS A 30 8.14 -3.65 -5.27
CA LYS A 30 7.38 -3.33 -4.04
C LYS A 30 5.88 -3.20 -4.27
N THR A 31 5.45 -2.39 -5.25
CA THR A 31 4.02 -2.20 -5.60
C THR A 31 3.41 -3.50 -6.13
N TYR A 32 4.17 -4.27 -6.91
CA TYR A 32 3.77 -5.61 -7.36
C TYR A 32 3.52 -6.55 -6.16
N GLY A 33 4.45 -6.59 -5.20
CA GLY A 33 4.32 -7.42 -3.99
C GLY A 33 3.14 -7.00 -3.11
N ALA A 34 2.93 -5.69 -2.93
CA ALA A 34 1.75 -5.16 -2.26
C ALA A 34 0.46 -5.53 -3.02
N GLY A 35 0.50 -5.53 -4.36
CA GLY A 35 -0.60 -5.99 -5.21
C GLY A 35 -0.97 -7.44 -4.97
N VAL A 36 0.00 -8.36 -4.92
CA VAL A 36 -0.25 -9.78 -4.57
C VAL A 36 -0.88 -9.93 -3.19
N PHE A 37 -0.43 -9.13 -2.23
CA PHE A 37 -1.03 -9.11 -0.89
C PHE A 37 -2.49 -8.65 -0.93
N VAL A 38 -2.79 -7.55 -1.63
CA VAL A 38 -4.15 -7.00 -1.79
C VAL A 38 -5.07 -7.98 -2.51
N GLU A 39 -4.60 -8.63 -3.58
CA GLU A 39 -5.34 -9.70 -4.27
C GLU A 39 -5.74 -10.82 -3.30
N GLY A 40 -4.82 -11.20 -2.42
CA GLY A 40 -5.10 -12.19 -1.38
C GLY A 40 -6.17 -11.73 -0.39
N LEU A 41 -6.14 -10.47 0.05
CA LEU A 41 -7.17 -9.89 0.92
C LEU A 41 -8.54 -9.87 0.22
N LEU A 42 -8.61 -9.35 -1.00
CA LEU A 42 -9.84 -9.29 -1.78
C LEU A 42 -10.43 -10.68 -2.06
N SER A 43 -9.56 -11.66 -2.36
CA SER A 43 -9.98 -13.06 -2.58
C SER A 43 -10.58 -13.71 -1.33
N MET A 44 -10.23 -13.22 -0.13
CA MET A 44 -10.83 -13.66 1.13
C MET A 44 -12.11 -12.89 1.49
N GLY A 45 -12.52 -11.92 0.68
CA GLY A 45 -13.65 -11.03 0.98
C GLY A 45 -13.32 -9.94 2.01
N ALA A 46 -12.03 -9.69 2.29
CA ALA A 46 -11.65 -8.60 3.19
C ALA A 46 -11.86 -7.25 2.53
N GLN A 47 -12.26 -6.26 3.32
CA GLN A 47 -12.41 -4.89 2.85
C GLN A 47 -11.05 -4.21 2.68
N VAL A 48 -10.80 -3.64 1.49
CA VAL A 48 -9.54 -2.97 1.15
C VAL A 48 -9.81 -1.62 0.49
N VAL A 49 -9.14 -0.58 0.96
CA VAL A 49 -9.14 0.74 0.30
C VAL A 49 -7.72 1.09 -0.10
N VAL A 50 -7.51 1.40 -1.37
CA VAL A 50 -6.21 1.80 -1.90
C VAL A 50 -6.19 3.30 -2.16
N LEU A 51 -5.27 4.01 -1.51
CA LEU A 51 -4.96 5.42 -1.79
C LEU A 51 -3.84 5.45 -2.84
N ASP A 52 -4.23 5.63 -4.09
CA ASP A 52 -3.33 5.58 -5.26
C ASP A 52 -2.97 6.99 -5.73
N VAL A 53 -1.73 7.40 -5.54
CA VAL A 53 -1.22 8.70 -6.01
C VAL A 53 -0.41 8.60 -7.31
N VAL A 54 -0.33 7.38 -7.88
CA VAL A 54 0.45 7.07 -9.09
C VAL A 54 -0.45 6.71 -10.27
N GLY A 55 -1.66 6.17 -10.01
CA GLY A 55 -2.63 5.77 -11.02
C GLY A 55 -2.41 4.36 -11.57
N ASN A 56 -1.91 3.42 -10.76
CA ASN A 56 -1.56 2.07 -11.20
C ASN A 56 -2.52 0.98 -10.69
N TRP A 57 -3.30 1.27 -9.67
CA TRP A 57 -4.08 0.25 -8.98
C TRP A 57 -5.39 -0.13 -9.69
N TYR A 58 -5.81 0.61 -10.71
CA TYR A 58 -6.91 0.19 -11.58
C TYR A 58 -6.69 -1.21 -12.18
N GLY A 59 -5.43 -1.63 -12.31
CA GLY A 59 -5.04 -2.97 -12.78
C GLY A 59 -5.67 -4.11 -11.97
N LEU A 60 -6.08 -3.90 -10.72
CA LEU A 60 -6.83 -4.88 -9.92
C LEU A 60 -8.14 -5.32 -10.59
N ARG A 61 -8.72 -4.50 -11.46
CA ARG A 61 -9.97 -4.79 -12.19
C ARG A 61 -9.77 -5.57 -13.49
N ILE A 62 -8.54 -5.85 -13.86
CA ILE A 62 -8.19 -6.50 -15.12
C ILE A 62 -7.43 -7.78 -14.81
N ALA A 63 -7.73 -8.90 -15.48
CA ALA A 63 -6.98 -10.13 -15.32
C ALA A 63 -5.52 -10.00 -15.78
N ALA A 64 -4.60 -10.82 -15.25
CA ALA A 64 -3.14 -10.68 -15.44
C ALA A 64 -2.67 -10.55 -16.90
N LYS A 65 -3.40 -11.15 -17.86
CA LYS A 65 -3.08 -11.06 -19.29
C LYS A 65 -3.48 -9.73 -19.95
N GLY A 66 -3.96 -8.75 -19.16
CA GLY A 66 -4.45 -7.48 -19.68
C GLY A 66 -5.80 -7.57 -20.42
N SER A 67 -6.49 -8.70 -20.32
CA SER A 67 -7.83 -8.94 -20.92
C SER A 67 -8.65 -9.82 -19.97
N GLY A 68 -9.96 -9.53 -19.86
CA GLY A 68 -10.86 -10.20 -18.91
C GLY A 68 -10.92 -9.48 -17.55
N ASP A 69 -11.85 -9.93 -16.72
CA ASP A 69 -12.17 -9.28 -15.46
C ASP A 69 -11.24 -9.72 -14.34
N GLY A 70 -10.79 -8.75 -13.54
CA GLY A 70 -10.17 -8.93 -12.24
C GLY A 70 -11.19 -8.85 -11.10
N PHE A 71 -10.86 -8.11 -10.05
CA PHE A 71 -11.77 -7.90 -8.93
C PHE A 71 -12.84 -6.85 -9.25
N LYS A 72 -14.08 -7.10 -8.83
CA LYS A 72 -15.21 -6.17 -8.98
C LYS A 72 -15.19 -5.13 -7.86
N ILE A 73 -14.25 -4.19 -7.93
CA ILE A 73 -14.13 -3.07 -7.01
C ILE A 73 -14.18 -1.76 -7.78
N PRO A 74 -14.89 -0.71 -7.32
CA PRO A 74 -14.93 0.57 -8.00
C PRO A 74 -13.58 1.29 -7.93
N VAL A 75 -13.28 2.04 -8.98
CA VAL A 75 -12.19 3.01 -9.05
C VAL A 75 -12.81 4.41 -9.03
N PHE A 76 -12.46 5.20 -8.03
CA PHE A 76 -12.87 6.60 -7.93
C PHE A 76 -11.73 7.48 -8.42
N GLY A 77 -12.01 8.41 -9.34
CA GLY A 77 -11.03 9.34 -9.90
C GLY A 77 -10.08 8.72 -10.93
N GLY A 78 -9.08 9.50 -11.33
CA GLY A 78 -8.10 9.08 -12.35
C GLY A 78 -8.68 8.93 -13.76
N ASP A 79 -7.85 8.41 -14.68
CA ASP A 79 -8.24 8.18 -16.08
C ASP A 79 -9.12 6.93 -16.27
N HIS A 80 -9.15 6.05 -15.29
CA HIS A 80 -9.87 4.77 -15.30
C HIS A 80 -11.00 4.72 -14.29
N GLY A 81 -11.39 5.88 -13.74
CA GLY A 81 -12.41 5.95 -12.70
C GLY A 81 -13.81 5.64 -13.21
N ASP A 82 -14.56 4.85 -12.43
CA ASP A 82 -16.00 4.64 -12.63
C ASP A 82 -16.77 5.89 -12.21
N ILE A 83 -16.30 6.57 -11.18
CA ILE A 83 -16.92 7.74 -10.56
C ILE A 83 -15.88 8.84 -10.43
N PRO A 84 -16.19 10.07 -10.87
CA PRO A 84 -15.30 11.21 -10.66
C PRO A 84 -15.01 11.44 -9.17
N LEU A 85 -13.81 11.90 -8.88
CA LEU A 85 -13.39 12.22 -7.52
C LEU A 85 -13.12 13.72 -7.40
N GLU A 86 -13.68 14.33 -6.37
CA GLU A 86 -13.49 15.76 -6.09
C GLU A 86 -12.54 15.95 -4.90
N PRO A 87 -11.71 17.00 -4.91
CA PRO A 87 -10.76 17.27 -3.82
C PRO A 87 -11.39 17.38 -2.42
N GLY A 88 -12.62 17.88 -2.34
CA GLY A 88 -13.38 17.99 -1.09
C GLY A 88 -14.20 16.75 -0.74
N GLY A 89 -14.16 15.68 -1.56
CA GLY A 89 -14.98 14.48 -1.39
C GLY A 89 -14.45 13.47 -0.37
N GLY A 90 -13.30 13.72 0.26
CA GLY A 90 -12.63 12.76 1.13
C GLY A 90 -13.53 12.22 2.26
N ALA A 91 -14.23 13.09 2.97
CA ALA A 91 -15.12 12.68 4.05
C ALA A 91 -16.31 11.85 3.56
N VAL A 92 -16.92 12.24 2.45
CA VAL A 92 -18.06 11.51 1.84
C VAL A 92 -17.65 10.09 1.42
N ILE A 93 -16.49 9.95 0.82
CA ILE A 93 -15.96 8.63 0.45
C ILE A 93 -15.65 7.79 1.70
N ALA A 94 -15.09 8.39 2.76
CA ALA A 94 -14.85 7.68 4.01
C ALA A 94 -16.15 7.17 4.64
N ASP A 95 -17.23 7.96 4.60
CA ASP A 95 -18.56 7.54 5.04
C ASP A 95 -19.06 6.36 4.22
N ALA A 96 -18.99 6.44 2.88
CA ALA A 96 -19.41 5.38 2.00
C ALA A 96 -18.61 4.07 2.22
N VAL A 97 -17.29 4.18 2.42
CA VAL A 97 -16.43 3.03 2.74
C VAL A 97 -16.89 2.31 4.02
N VAL A 98 -17.29 3.08 5.05
CA VAL A 98 -17.73 2.49 6.32
C VAL A 98 -19.17 1.99 6.25
N ASP A 99 -20.08 2.74 5.66
CA ASP A 99 -21.52 2.42 5.67
C ASP A 99 -21.86 1.25 4.76
N TYR A 100 -21.23 1.18 3.60
CA TYR A 100 -21.48 0.12 2.62
C TYR A 100 -20.44 -1.02 2.63
N GLY A 101 -19.37 -0.89 3.41
CA GLY A 101 -18.31 -1.92 3.48
C GLY A 101 -17.58 -2.12 2.15
N ILE A 102 -17.53 -1.10 1.29
CA ILE A 102 -16.95 -1.23 -0.06
C ILE A 102 -15.43 -1.32 -0.03
N SER A 103 -14.88 -2.20 -0.87
CA SER A 103 -13.47 -2.15 -1.27
C SER A 103 -13.34 -1.27 -2.50
N CYS A 104 -12.33 -0.39 -2.57
CA CYS A 104 -12.17 0.53 -3.70
C CYS A 104 -10.73 0.99 -3.91
N VAL A 105 -10.48 1.54 -5.09
CA VAL A 105 -9.28 2.32 -5.41
C VAL A 105 -9.66 3.79 -5.46
N LEU A 106 -8.93 4.63 -4.72
CA LEU A 106 -9.05 6.08 -4.74
C LEU A 106 -7.86 6.63 -5.52
N ASP A 107 -8.07 6.86 -6.80
CA ASP A 107 -7.03 7.32 -7.71
C ASP A 107 -6.92 8.84 -7.71
N LEU A 108 -5.85 9.33 -7.08
CA LEU A 108 -5.56 10.74 -6.84
C LEU A 108 -4.47 11.28 -7.78
N HIS A 109 -4.02 10.50 -8.79
CA HIS A 109 -2.86 10.90 -9.60
C HIS A 109 -3.09 12.20 -10.38
N LEU A 110 -4.32 12.50 -10.78
CA LEU A 110 -4.69 13.74 -11.45
C LEU A 110 -4.80 14.95 -10.52
N PHE A 111 -4.84 14.71 -9.20
CA PHE A 111 -4.93 15.81 -8.24
C PHE A 111 -3.61 16.57 -8.11
N ARG A 112 -3.69 17.90 -8.14
CA ARG A 112 -2.56 18.76 -7.76
C ARG A 112 -2.22 18.57 -6.27
N LYS A 113 -1.00 18.94 -5.87
CA LYS A 113 -0.50 18.73 -4.50
C LYS A 113 -1.49 19.19 -3.41
N ASN A 114 -2.08 20.38 -3.52
CA ASN A 114 -3.02 20.90 -2.51
C ASN A 114 -4.37 20.16 -2.52
N GLN A 115 -4.86 19.76 -3.68
CA GLN A 115 -6.10 18.99 -3.83
C GLN A 115 -5.94 17.61 -3.18
N ARG A 116 -4.83 16.94 -3.46
CA ARG A 116 -4.49 15.65 -2.85
C ARG A 116 -4.34 15.76 -1.34
N LYS A 117 -3.68 16.82 -0.85
CA LYS A 117 -3.56 17.08 0.59
C LYS A 117 -4.92 17.26 1.26
N GLN A 118 -5.82 18.05 0.67
CA GLN A 118 -7.17 18.24 1.17
C GLN A 118 -7.92 16.92 1.26
N PHE A 119 -7.99 16.18 0.13
CA PHE A 119 -8.69 14.89 0.08
C PHE A 119 -8.16 13.91 1.13
N MET A 120 -6.84 13.73 1.22
CA MET A 120 -6.20 12.82 2.17
C MET A 120 -6.50 13.18 3.62
N THR A 121 -6.50 14.47 3.94
CA THR A 121 -6.82 14.95 5.29
C THR A 121 -8.27 14.62 5.66
N ASP A 122 -9.21 15.03 4.81
CA ASP A 122 -10.64 14.86 5.06
C ASP A 122 -11.02 13.38 5.09
N PHE A 123 -10.43 12.56 4.21
CA PHE A 123 -10.64 11.12 4.19
C PHE A 123 -10.12 10.44 5.47
N ALA A 124 -8.87 10.73 5.87
CA ALA A 124 -8.26 10.08 7.03
C ALA A 124 -8.96 10.45 8.35
N GLU A 125 -9.27 11.74 8.55
CA GLU A 125 -10.00 12.21 9.73
C GLU A 125 -11.37 11.56 9.83
N GLN A 126 -12.15 11.58 8.74
CA GLN A 126 -13.50 11.01 8.72
C GLN A 126 -13.49 9.50 8.88
N LEU A 127 -12.61 8.79 8.15
CA LEU A 127 -12.48 7.35 8.27
C LEU A 127 -12.14 6.95 9.72
N PHE A 128 -11.17 7.60 10.32
CA PHE A 128 -10.78 7.31 11.70
C PHE A 128 -11.90 7.62 12.68
N HIS A 129 -12.64 8.73 12.49
CA HIS A 129 -13.80 9.09 13.30
C HIS A 129 -14.90 8.01 13.23
N ARG A 130 -15.30 7.63 12.01
CA ARG A 130 -16.35 6.63 11.78
C ARG A 130 -15.97 5.24 12.31
N LYS A 131 -14.72 4.84 12.16
CA LYS A 131 -14.22 3.55 12.62
C LYS A 131 -14.23 3.40 14.15
N LYS A 132 -14.28 4.48 14.92
CA LYS A 132 -14.48 4.42 16.38
C LYS A 132 -15.81 3.75 16.75
N SER A 133 -16.84 3.94 15.95
CA SER A 133 -18.17 3.36 16.13
C SER A 133 -18.40 2.08 15.34
N SER A 134 -17.68 1.87 14.23
CA SER A 134 -17.79 0.70 13.34
C SER A 134 -16.43 -0.01 13.21
N LYS A 135 -16.18 -1.00 14.07
CA LYS A 135 -14.88 -1.68 14.19
C LYS A 135 -14.67 -2.85 13.21
N SER A 136 -15.40 -2.89 12.09
CA SER A 136 -15.19 -3.94 11.07
C SER A 136 -13.76 -3.94 10.54
N PRO A 137 -13.16 -5.10 10.22
CA PRO A 137 -11.81 -5.14 9.66
C PRO A 137 -11.73 -4.41 8.30
N LEU A 138 -10.73 -3.54 8.16
CA LEU A 138 -10.43 -2.78 6.95
C LEU A 138 -8.92 -2.69 6.76
N HIS A 139 -8.44 -2.88 5.54
CA HIS A 139 -7.04 -2.64 5.19
C HIS A 139 -6.89 -1.43 4.28
N VAL A 140 -6.05 -0.47 4.67
CA VAL A 140 -5.76 0.74 3.89
C VAL A 140 -4.38 0.63 3.26
N VAL A 141 -4.31 0.69 1.95
CA VAL A 141 -3.04 0.67 1.20
C VAL A 141 -2.63 2.10 0.87
N LEU A 142 -1.41 2.45 1.22
CA LEU A 142 -0.86 3.80 1.17
C LEU A 142 0.30 3.84 0.15
N GLU A 143 -0.02 4.05 -1.14
CA GLU A 143 0.99 4.12 -2.21
C GLU A 143 1.78 5.42 -2.12
N GLU A 144 3.12 5.34 -2.24
CA GLU A 144 4.07 6.46 -2.10
C GLU A 144 3.81 7.29 -0.83
N CYS A 145 3.67 6.59 0.31
CA CYS A 145 3.17 7.12 1.57
C CYS A 145 3.97 8.32 2.12
N GLN A 146 5.24 8.52 1.71
CA GLN A 146 6.01 9.71 2.08
C GLN A 146 5.40 11.02 1.57
N MET A 147 4.45 10.95 0.62
CA MET A 147 3.76 12.15 0.11
C MET A 147 2.74 12.73 1.12
N TYR A 148 2.25 11.91 2.06
CA TYR A 148 1.23 12.32 3.03
C TYR A 148 1.53 11.89 4.47
N ILE A 149 2.58 11.09 4.66
CA ILE A 149 3.18 10.77 5.97
C ILE A 149 4.66 11.18 5.95
N PRO A 150 5.00 12.44 5.64
CA PRO A 150 6.40 12.85 5.49
C PRO A 150 7.13 12.91 6.82
N GLN A 151 8.44 12.61 6.81
CA GLN A 151 9.32 12.80 7.98
C GLN A 151 9.49 14.29 8.34
N LYS A 152 9.42 15.18 7.34
CA LYS A 152 9.47 16.62 7.52
C LYS A 152 8.28 17.25 6.82
N THR A 153 7.48 18.00 7.59
CA THR A 153 6.34 18.74 7.05
C THR A 153 6.77 20.11 6.56
N PHE A 154 6.09 20.60 5.53
CA PHE A 154 6.08 22.01 5.14
C PHE A 154 4.84 22.68 5.74
N LYS A 155 4.89 24.00 5.86
CA LYS A 155 3.76 24.80 6.36
C LYS A 155 2.44 24.41 5.69
N GLY A 156 1.45 24.04 6.49
CA GLY A 156 0.12 23.60 6.06
C GLY A 156 0.01 22.10 5.70
N GLU A 157 1.01 21.28 6.03
CA GLU A 157 0.94 19.80 5.93
C GLU A 157 0.70 19.13 7.29
N GLU A 158 0.71 19.91 8.39
CA GLU A 158 0.66 19.40 9.76
C GLU A 158 -0.66 18.66 10.04
N ARG A 159 -1.80 19.21 9.56
CA ARG A 159 -3.12 18.57 9.73
C ARG A 159 -3.22 17.26 8.99
N MET A 160 -2.70 17.19 7.75
CA MET A 160 -2.67 15.95 6.97
C MET A 160 -1.82 14.89 7.67
N LEU A 161 -0.61 15.26 8.11
CA LEU A 161 0.25 14.33 8.84
C LEU A 161 -0.43 13.84 10.12
N GLY A 162 -1.01 14.73 10.92
CA GLY A 162 -1.73 14.35 12.15
C GLY A 162 -2.87 13.37 11.90
N ALA A 163 -3.70 13.62 10.88
CA ALA A 163 -4.80 12.75 10.51
C ALA A 163 -4.31 11.33 10.09
N MET A 164 -3.25 11.29 9.29
CA MET A 164 -2.65 10.03 8.84
C MET A 164 -1.93 9.30 9.98
N GLU A 165 -1.28 10.02 10.89
CA GLU A 165 -0.68 9.45 12.09
C GLU A 165 -1.72 8.80 12.99
N ASP A 166 -2.85 9.45 13.26
CA ASP A 166 -3.94 8.87 14.06
C ASP A 166 -4.46 7.58 13.44
N LEU A 167 -4.70 7.59 12.14
CA LEU A 167 -5.12 6.40 11.40
C LEU A 167 -4.10 5.27 11.54
N CYS A 168 -2.82 5.55 11.37
CA CYS A 168 -1.76 4.53 11.41
C CYS A 168 -1.43 4.08 12.84
N LYS A 169 -1.35 5.02 13.79
CA LYS A 169 -0.94 4.72 15.16
C LYS A 169 -2.06 4.03 15.95
N LEU A 170 -3.28 4.54 15.86
CA LEU A 170 -4.42 4.14 16.68
C LEU A 170 -5.42 3.23 15.95
N GLY A 171 -5.38 3.19 14.62
CA GLY A 171 -6.39 2.52 13.79
C GLY A 171 -6.60 1.05 14.09
N ARG A 172 -5.55 0.30 14.50
CA ARG A 172 -5.67 -1.12 14.84
C ARG A 172 -6.72 -1.40 15.90
N ASN A 173 -6.89 -0.50 16.88
CA ASN A 173 -7.90 -0.64 17.94
C ASN A 173 -9.33 -0.54 17.39
N TYR A 174 -9.47 -0.04 16.18
CA TYR A 174 -10.75 0.17 15.48
C TYR A 174 -10.86 -0.71 14.22
N GLY A 175 -10.03 -1.75 14.12
CA GLY A 175 -10.05 -2.70 13.01
C GLY A 175 -9.34 -2.23 11.75
N ILE A 176 -8.54 -1.16 11.78
CA ILE A 176 -7.81 -0.67 10.63
C ILE A 176 -6.40 -1.25 10.61
N GLY A 177 -6.07 -2.02 9.57
CA GLY A 177 -4.72 -2.36 9.19
C GLY A 177 -4.23 -1.45 8.05
N TYR A 178 -2.92 -1.43 7.79
CA TYR A 178 -2.41 -0.67 6.67
C TYR A 178 -1.15 -1.29 6.05
N SER A 179 -0.92 -0.94 4.78
CA SER A 179 0.33 -1.18 4.06
C SER A 179 0.95 0.14 3.62
N LEU A 180 2.13 0.44 4.13
CA LEU A 180 2.96 1.54 3.62
C LEU A 180 3.75 1.08 2.41
N ILE A 181 3.67 1.79 1.30
CA ILE A 181 4.49 1.53 0.12
C ILE A 181 5.36 2.76 -0.13
N SER A 182 6.69 2.60 -0.13
CA SER A 182 7.61 3.72 -0.33
C SER A 182 8.91 3.30 -1.00
N GLN A 183 9.36 4.13 -1.93
CA GLN A 183 10.71 4.06 -2.47
C GLN A 183 11.73 4.86 -1.64
N ARG A 184 11.26 5.67 -0.70
CA ARG A 184 12.08 6.55 0.15
C ARG A 184 11.76 6.33 1.63
N PRO A 185 12.10 5.19 2.22
CA PRO A 185 11.77 4.89 3.62
C PRO A 185 12.27 5.97 4.58
N GLN A 186 13.42 6.62 4.30
CA GLN A 186 13.97 7.71 5.09
C GLN A 186 13.13 8.99 5.06
N ALA A 187 12.24 9.14 4.09
CA ALA A 187 11.34 10.29 3.95
C ALA A 187 9.97 10.06 4.61
N VAL A 188 9.68 8.85 5.08
CA VAL A 188 8.46 8.51 5.81
C VAL A 188 8.64 8.84 7.30
N ASN A 189 7.57 9.32 7.93
CA ASN A 189 7.56 9.61 9.37
C ASN A 189 7.98 8.39 10.19
N LYS A 190 9.03 8.55 11.00
CA LYS A 190 9.64 7.46 11.78
C LYS A 190 8.68 6.84 12.78
N ASP A 191 7.82 7.65 13.40
CA ASP A 191 6.90 7.16 14.42
C ASP A 191 5.84 6.23 13.81
N VAL A 192 5.46 6.45 12.55
CA VAL A 192 4.54 5.56 11.82
C VAL A 192 5.27 4.29 11.36
N VAL A 193 6.46 4.47 10.79
CA VAL A 193 7.26 3.35 10.29
C VAL A 193 7.67 2.39 11.41
N ASN A 194 8.08 2.90 12.56
CA ASN A 194 8.48 2.10 13.73
C ASN A 194 7.33 1.28 14.34
N GLN A 195 6.08 1.61 14.01
CA GLN A 195 4.93 0.81 14.43
C GLN A 195 4.55 -0.31 13.47
N THR A 196 5.28 -0.42 12.37
CA THR A 196 5.04 -1.45 11.36
C THR A 196 5.58 -2.79 11.86
N GLY A 197 4.69 -3.75 12.07
CA GLY A 197 5.04 -5.07 12.63
C GLY A 197 5.61 -6.04 11.60
N THR A 198 5.49 -5.73 10.30
CA THR A 198 5.98 -6.57 9.20
C THR A 198 6.56 -5.69 8.10
N VAL A 199 7.76 -6.01 7.67
CA VAL A 199 8.48 -5.29 6.62
C VAL A 199 8.87 -6.25 5.51
N TYR A 200 8.57 -5.86 4.28
CA TYR A 200 9.05 -6.48 3.04
C TYR A 200 10.07 -5.52 2.42
N ALA A 201 11.35 -5.83 2.59
CA ALA A 201 12.45 -5.03 2.09
C ALA A 201 12.91 -5.57 0.74
N PHE A 202 12.53 -4.88 -0.32
CA PHE A 202 12.98 -5.11 -1.70
C PHE A 202 14.35 -4.49 -1.94
N ARG A 203 14.86 -4.61 -3.17
CA ARG A 203 16.16 -4.04 -3.53
C ARG A 203 16.28 -2.56 -3.14
N MET A 204 17.38 -2.24 -2.45
CA MET A 204 17.77 -0.90 -2.03
C MET A 204 19.27 -0.72 -2.26
N THR A 205 19.65 0.23 -3.11
CA THR A 205 21.06 0.52 -3.42
C THR A 205 21.61 1.73 -2.65
N GLY A 206 20.70 2.66 -2.29
CA GLY A 206 21.07 3.90 -1.61
C GLY A 206 21.50 3.67 -0.15
N PRO A 207 22.57 4.34 0.31
CA PRO A 207 23.03 4.18 1.70
C PRO A 207 22.02 4.71 2.72
N GLN A 208 21.24 5.72 2.37
CA GLN A 208 20.24 6.31 3.28
C GLN A 208 19.06 5.36 3.52
N GLU A 209 18.57 4.70 2.47
CA GLU A 209 17.51 3.70 2.56
C GLU A 209 17.96 2.50 3.42
N ARG A 210 19.19 2.02 3.18
CA ARG A 210 19.78 0.90 3.95
C ARG A 210 19.98 1.25 5.41
N LYS A 211 20.35 2.49 5.73
CA LYS A 211 20.51 2.96 7.11
C LYS A 211 19.20 2.90 7.91
N VAL A 212 18.04 3.12 7.26
CA VAL A 212 16.73 2.93 7.92
C VAL A 212 16.53 1.47 8.30
N MET A 213 16.88 0.55 7.39
CA MET A 213 16.77 -0.88 7.66
C MET A 213 17.75 -1.32 8.77
N GLU A 214 18.97 -0.81 8.76
CA GLU A 214 19.95 -1.05 9.81
C GLU A 214 19.43 -0.63 11.19
N GLY A 215 18.83 0.56 11.29
CA GLY A 215 18.24 1.04 12.54
C GLY A 215 17.11 0.15 13.08
N TRP A 216 16.40 -0.58 12.23
CA TRP A 216 15.37 -1.54 12.67
C TRP A 216 15.94 -2.91 13.06
N LEU A 217 17.06 -3.31 12.46
CA LEU A 217 17.65 -4.63 12.62
C LEU A 217 18.67 -4.70 13.75
N SER A 218 19.32 -3.58 14.08
CA SER A 218 20.51 -3.54 14.96
C SER A 218 20.28 -4.08 16.35
N GLU A 219 19.04 -4.08 16.85
CA GLU A 219 18.74 -4.55 18.20
C GLU A 219 18.19 -5.99 18.27
N GLN A 220 17.86 -6.63 17.12
CA GLN A 220 16.99 -7.81 17.14
C GLN A 220 17.49 -9.02 16.34
N THR A 221 18.51 -8.94 15.50
CA THR A 221 18.70 -9.94 14.43
C THR A 221 20.08 -10.57 14.31
N GLY A 222 21.09 -10.10 15.03
CA GLY A 222 22.46 -10.71 14.98
C GLY A 222 23.02 -10.81 13.54
N SER A 223 23.60 -11.96 13.18
CA SER A 223 24.24 -12.19 11.87
C SER A 223 23.27 -12.15 10.69
N VAL A 224 22.01 -12.56 10.87
CA VAL A 224 20.99 -12.56 9.79
C VAL A 224 20.65 -11.14 9.35
N GLY A 225 20.72 -10.17 10.26
CA GLY A 225 20.56 -8.76 9.91
C GLY A 225 21.66 -8.23 9.00
N ALA A 226 22.90 -8.65 9.24
CA ALA A 226 24.03 -8.32 8.37
C ALA A 226 23.85 -8.90 6.96
N ASP A 227 23.48 -10.18 6.84
CA ASP A 227 23.22 -10.84 5.55
C ASP A 227 22.12 -10.12 4.75
N MET A 228 21.07 -9.67 5.45
CA MET A 228 20.04 -8.86 4.80
C MET A 228 20.62 -7.58 4.23
N LEU A 229 21.30 -6.78 5.06
CA LEU A 229 21.84 -5.46 4.67
C LEU A 229 22.83 -5.56 3.50
N GLU A 230 23.68 -6.59 3.50
CA GLU A 230 24.64 -6.86 2.43
C GLU A 230 23.96 -7.27 1.13
N SER A 231 22.88 -8.06 1.21
CA SER A 231 22.19 -8.60 0.04
C SER A 231 21.18 -7.61 -0.58
N LEU A 232 20.68 -6.60 0.16
CA LEU A 232 19.67 -5.65 -0.34
C LEU A 232 19.99 -5.04 -1.71
N PRO A 233 21.23 -4.61 -2.02
CA PRO A 233 21.56 -4.03 -3.34
C PRO A 233 21.47 -5.02 -4.50
N PHE A 234 21.56 -6.31 -4.22
CA PHE A 234 21.68 -7.38 -5.22
C PHE A 234 20.41 -8.22 -5.37
N LEU A 235 19.33 -7.89 -4.63
CA LEU A 235 18.06 -8.57 -4.80
C LEU A 235 17.54 -8.39 -6.23
N GLU A 236 16.98 -9.45 -6.81
CA GLU A 236 16.32 -9.40 -8.10
C GLU A 236 14.95 -8.72 -8.00
N ASN A 237 14.36 -8.36 -9.15
CA ASN A 237 13.00 -7.83 -9.17
C ASN A 237 12.02 -8.86 -8.63
N GLY A 238 11.16 -8.42 -7.68
CA GLY A 238 10.22 -9.30 -7.01
C GLY A 238 10.82 -10.17 -5.91
N GLU A 239 12.11 -10.01 -5.58
CA GLU A 239 12.68 -10.57 -4.36
C GLU A 239 12.67 -9.57 -3.23
N CYS A 240 12.40 -10.05 -2.02
CA CYS A 240 12.46 -9.23 -0.82
C CYS A 240 12.85 -10.07 0.40
N TRP A 241 13.32 -9.39 1.42
CA TRP A 241 13.38 -9.93 2.77
C TRP A 241 12.06 -9.67 3.49
N ALA A 242 11.44 -10.71 3.99
CA ALA A 242 10.26 -10.64 4.84
C ALA A 242 10.71 -10.72 6.30
N TRP A 243 10.47 -9.67 7.04
CA TRP A 243 10.77 -9.55 8.47
C TRP A 243 9.49 -9.27 9.26
N SER A 244 9.10 -10.17 10.12
CA SER A 244 7.91 -10.09 10.97
C SER A 244 8.16 -10.82 12.28
N PRO A 245 8.86 -10.18 13.25
CA PRO A 245 9.37 -10.86 14.44
C PRO A 245 8.27 -11.30 15.42
N GLN A 246 7.23 -10.50 15.56
CA GLN A 246 6.19 -10.76 16.56
C GLN A 246 5.01 -11.56 16.01
N TRP A 247 4.54 -11.21 14.81
CA TRP A 247 3.33 -11.80 14.23
C TRP A 247 3.59 -13.13 13.53
N LEU A 248 4.40 -13.14 12.47
CA LEU A 248 4.69 -14.36 11.69
C LEU A 248 5.89 -15.14 12.21
N LYS A 249 6.73 -14.52 13.05
CA LYS A 249 8.00 -15.06 13.55
C LYS A 249 8.91 -15.51 12.41
N VAL A 250 9.01 -14.68 11.36
CA VAL A 250 9.83 -14.94 10.17
C VAL A 250 10.85 -13.85 9.94
N PHE A 251 12.01 -14.29 9.48
CA PHE A 251 13.05 -13.45 8.90
C PHE A 251 13.71 -14.23 7.78
N LYS A 252 13.28 -14.01 6.55
CA LYS A 252 13.76 -14.78 5.40
C LYS A 252 13.62 -14.04 4.08
N ARG A 253 14.47 -14.39 3.13
CA ARG A 253 14.38 -13.95 1.75
C ARG A 253 13.30 -14.76 1.03
N VAL A 254 12.44 -14.08 0.27
CA VAL A 254 11.35 -14.68 -0.51
C VAL A 254 11.25 -14.05 -1.88
N ARG A 255 10.70 -14.80 -2.83
CA ARG A 255 10.30 -14.29 -4.14
C ARG A 255 8.77 -14.17 -4.16
N ILE A 256 8.27 -12.99 -4.46
CA ILE A 256 6.83 -12.70 -4.53
C ILE A 256 6.15 -13.59 -5.58
N ALA A 257 4.98 -14.10 -5.24
CA ALA A 257 4.14 -14.88 -6.14
C ALA A 257 3.67 -14.04 -7.35
N LYS A 258 3.18 -14.72 -8.38
CA LYS A 258 2.63 -14.02 -9.56
C LYS A 258 1.29 -13.38 -9.22
N LYS A 259 1.11 -12.14 -9.68
CA LYS A 259 -0.19 -11.45 -9.62
C LYS A 259 -1.23 -12.17 -10.47
N GLN A 260 -2.46 -12.15 -10.00
CA GLN A 260 -3.65 -12.62 -10.73
C GLN A 260 -4.27 -11.52 -11.59
N THR A 261 -3.94 -10.26 -11.29
CA THR A 261 -4.44 -9.06 -11.98
C THR A 261 -3.32 -8.38 -12.79
N PHE A 262 -3.72 -7.48 -13.66
CA PHE A 262 -2.83 -6.75 -14.55
C PHE A 262 -1.85 -5.87 -13.76
N ASP A 263 -0.57 -5.90 -14.14
CA ASP A 263 0.43 -5.02 -13.58
C ASP A 263 0.53 -3.72 -14.39
N ALA A 264 -0.20 -2.71 -13.95
CA ALA A 264 -0.16 -1.38 -14.56
C ALA A 264 1.04 -0.53 -14.10
N SER A 265 1.88 -1.04 -13.18
CA SER A 265 3.06 -0.33 -12.68
C SER A 265 4.31 -0.49 -13.56
N ALA A 266 4.21 -1.25 -14.66
CA ALA A 266 5.31 -1.46 -15.58
C ALA A 266 5.73 -0.14 -16.23
N THR A 267 7.03 0.19 -16.15
CA THR A 267 7.59 1.40 -16.77
C THR A 267 7.46 1.31 -18.29
N PRO A 268 6.91 2.34 -18.97
CA PRO A 268 6.87 2.37 -20.43
C PRO A 268 8.27 2.23 -21.04
N VAL A 269 8.41 1.35 -22.02
CA VAL A 269 9.69 1.14 -22.73
C VAL A 269 9.68 1.96 -24.01
N PHE A 270 10.79 2.64 -24.32
CA PHE A 270 10.95 3.39 -25.56
C PHE A 270 10.69 2.48 -26.77
N GLY A 271 9.82 2.92 -27.69
CA GLY A 271 9.43 2.15 -28.87
C GLY A 271 8.37 1.06 -28.66
N ALA A 272 7.95 0.79 -27.43
CA ALA A 272 6.79 -0.05 -27.18
C ALA A 272 5.49 0.69 -27.55
N LYS A 273 4.53 -0.04 -28.14
CA LYS A 273 3.19 0.53 -28.33
C LYS A 273 2.60 0.86 -26.96
N VAL A 274 2.29 2.15 -26.74
CA VAL A 274 1.50 2.55 -25.58
C VAL A 274 0.11 1.92 -25.75
N GLU A 275 -0.21 0.94 -24.93
CA GLU A 275 -1.57 0.40 -24.90
C GLU A 275 -2.48 1.54 -24.43
N LYS A 276 -3.47 1.88 -25.27
CA LYS A 276 -4.50 2.85 -24.86
C LYS A 276 -5.21 2.28 -23.64
N SER A 277 -5.43 3.14 -22.66
CA SER A 277 -6.23 2.81 -21.47
C SER A 277 -7.53 2.13 -21.91
N ARG A 278 -7.79 0.93 -21.39
CA ARG A 278 -9.03 0.22 -21.68
C ARG A 278 -10.13 0.84 -20.82
N THR A 279 -11.28 1.09 -21.43
CA THR A 279 -12.49 1.42 -20.66
C THR A 279 -12.83 0.19 -19.82
N LEU A 280 -12.87 0.37 -18.50
CA LEU A 280 -13.28 -0.69 -17.59
C LEU A 280 -14.79 -0.90 -17.70
N ALA A 281 -15.26 -2.16 -17.59
CA ALA A 281 -16.69 -2.42 -17.49
C ALA A 281 -17.23 -1.75 -16.20
N PRO A 282 -18.43 -1.12 -16.25
CA PRO A 282 -19.04 -0.53 -15.05
C PRO A 282 -19.16 -1.55 -13.92
N VAL A 283 -18.99 -1.10 -12.68
CA VAL A 283 -19.27 -1.89 -11.48
C VAL A 283 -20.60 -1.42 -10.94
N ASP A 284 -21.55 -2.33 -10.77
CA ASP A 284 -22.77 -2.07 -10.02
C ASP A 284 -22.39 -1.96 -8.52
N LEU A 285 -22.66 -0.80 -7.94
CA LEU A 285 -22.36 -0.44 -6.55
C LEU A 285 -23.46 -0.89 -5.60
#